data_eadca3505cfbae87f38454008d78d462
#
_entry.id   eadca3505cfbae87f38454008d78d462
#
_cell.length_a   1.000
_cell.length_b   1.000
_cell.length_c   1.000
_cell.angle_alpha   90.00
_cell.angle_beta   90.00
_cell.angle_gamma   90.00
#
_symmetry.space_group_name_H-M   'P 1'
#
loop_
_entity.id
_entity.type
_entity.pdbx_description
1 polymer ?
#
loop_
_entity_poly.entity_id
_entity_poly.type
_entity_poly.pdbx_seq_one_letter_code
_entity_poly.pdbx_strand_id
1 'polypeptide(L)'
;MDAANAIAKYGVGVKCATITPNAQRVEEYHLSQMWKSPNGTLRAILDGTVFRTPIVVNNIHPLVRSWQQPITIARHAYGDIYKATEYRV
;
A
#
# COMPACT_ATOMS: atom_id res chain seq x y z
N MET A 1 -5.92 13.56 -0.78
CA MET A 1 -5.16 14.26 0.28
C MET A 1 -6.00 14.49 1.54
N ASP A 2 -7.23 14.95 1.41
CA ASP A 2 -8.11 15.23 2.56
C ASP A 2 -8.37 14.01 3.44
N ALA A 3 -8.60 12.85 2.84
CA ALA A 3 -8.79 11.59 3.58
C ALA A 3 -7.56 11.21 4.42
N ALA A 4 -6.37 11.33 3.86
CA ALA A 4 -5.13 11.03 4.58
C ALA A 4 -4.91 12.01 5.75
N ASN A 5 -5.18 13.29 5.53
CA ASN A 5 -5.07 14.31 6.58
C ASN A 5 -6.09 14.07 7.70
N ALA A 6 -7.30 13.64 7.36
CA ALA A 6 -8.32 13.27 8.34
C ALA A 6 -7.89 12.05 9.18
N ILE A 7 -7.33 11.03 8.54
CA ILE A 7 -6.79 9.85 9.24
C ILE A 7 -5.66 10.24 10.20
N ALA A 8 -4.75 11.10 9.76
CA ALA A 8 -3.67 11.60 10.61
C ALA A 8 -4.20 12.38 11.80
N LYS A 9 -5.24 13.18 11.59
CA LYS A 9 -5.87 13.99 12.66
C LYS A 9 -6.61 13.15 13.69
N TYR A 10 -7.40 12.18 13.24
CA TYR A 10 -8.26 11.38 14.12
C TYR A 10 -7.64 10.06 14.56
N GLY A 11 -6.51 9.67 13.98
CA GLY A 11 -5.77 8.46 14.36
C GLY A 11 -6.42 7.15 13.93
N VAL A 12 -7.43 7.17 13.06
CA VAL A 12 -8.13 6.00 12.59
C VAL A 12 -8.67 6.21 11.18
N GLY A 13 -8.69 5.14 10.40
CA GLY A 13 -9.28 5.16 9.05
C GLY A 13 -9.57 3.76 8.54
N VAL A 14 -10.56 3.64 7.68
CA VAL A 14 -10.90 2.42 6.96
C VAL A 14 -10.81 2.71 5.47
N LYS A 15 -10.03 1.89 4.76
CA LYS A 15 -9.86 2.01 3.33
C LYS A 15 -10.39 0.78 2.61
N CYS A 16 -11.35 0.99 1.73
CA CYS A 16 -11.82 -0.01 0.80
C CYS A 16 -10.97 -0.03 -0.47
N ALA A 17 -11.32 -0.92 -1.40
CA ALA A 17 -10.63 -1.02 -2.68
C ALA A 17 -10.75 0.27 -3.50
N THR A 18 -9.71 0.60 -4.23
CA THR A 18 -9.68 1.73 -5.15
C THR A 18 -9.16 1.30 -6.52
N ILE A 19 -9.44 2.11 -7.52
CA ILE A 19 -8.96 1.90 -8.88
C ILE A 19 -7.97 3.00 -9.22
N THR A 20 -6.79 2.61 -9.72
CA THR A 20 -5.83 3.56 -10.29
C THR A 20 -6.29 3.92 -11.70
N PRO A 21 -6.55 5.20 -12.01
CA PRO A 21 -7.01 5.59 -13.33
C PRO A 21 -5.89 5.40 -14.37
N ASN A 22 -6.24 4.77 -15.49
CA ASN A 22 -5.45 4.76 -16.70
C ASN A 22 -5.99 5.82 -17.69
N ALA A 23 -5.39 5.93 -18.88
CA ALA A 23 -5.82 6.92 -19.88
C ALA A 23 -7.31 6.80 -20.25
N GLN A 24 -7.79 5.56 -20.42
CA GLN A 24 -9.21 5.29 -20.73
C GLN A 24 -10.13 5.75 -19.61
N ARG A 25 -9.75 5.53 -18.35
CA ARG A 25 -10.56 5.94 -17.20
C ARG A 25 -10.54 7.44 -16.99
N VAL A 26 -9.44 8.12 -17.30
CA VAL A 26 -9.38 9.59 -17.28
C VAL A 26 -10.40 10.18 -18.23
N GLU A 27 -10.53 9.62 -19.44
CA GLU A 27 -11.52 10.05 -20.42
C GLU A 27 -12.95 9.70 -19.99
N GLU A 28 -13.17 8.46 -19.55
CA GLU A 28 -14.50 7.94 -19.13
C GLU A 28 -15.09 8.75 -17.96
N TYR A 29 -14.29 9.08 -16.97
CA TYR A 29 -14.73 9.80 -15.76
C TYR A 29 -14.45 11.30 -15.78
N HIS A 30 -13.98 11.85 -16.90
CA HIS A 30 -13.68 13.28 -17.06
C HIS A 30 -12.69 13.80 -15.99
N LEU A 31 -11.64 13.03 -15.70
CA LEU A 31 -10.64 13.41 -14.73
C LEU A 31 -9.70 14.49 -15.30
N SER A 32 -9.21 15.37 -14.45
CA SER A 32 -8.27 16.43 -14.84
C SER A 32 -6.88 15.91 -15.25
N GLN A 33 -6.50 14.75 -14.73
CA GLN A 33 -5.22 14.11 -15.02
C GLN A 33 -5.26 12.62 -14.64
N MET A 34 -4.26 11.87 -15.11
CA MET A 34 -4.05 10.48 -14.71
C MET A 34 -3.37 10.43 -13.33
N TRP A 35 -4.19 10.43 -12.28
CA TRP A 35 -3.71 10.40 -10.92
C TRP A 35 -2.93 9.12 -10.60
N LYS A 36 -1.91 9.23 -9.76
CA LYS A 36 -1.20 8.06 -9.23
C LYS A 36 -2.11 7.24 -8.32
N SER A 37 -1.68 6.02 -7.99
CA SER A 37 -2.45 5.14 -7.11
C SER A 37 -2.89 5.84 -5.83
N PRO A 38 -4.19 5.84 -5.52
CA PRO A 38 -4.68 6.39 -4.25
C PRO A 38 -4.07 5.69 -3.04
N ASN A 39 -3.78 4.40 -3.13
CA ASN A 39 -3.09 3.64 -2.09
C ASN A 39 -1.70 4.21 -1.81
N GLY A 40 -0.92 4.44 -2.85
CA GLY A 40 0.41 5.02 -2.74
C GLY A 40 0.40 6.43 -2.18
N THR A 41 -0.55 7.25 -2.61
CA THR A 41 -0.72 8.63 -2.12
C THR A 41 -1.05 8.66 -0.64
N LEU A 42 -2.01 7.85 -0.19
CA LEU A 42 -2.38 7.77 1.23
C LEU A 42 -1.22 7.30 2.10
N ARG A 43 -0.51 6.27 1.67
CA ARG A 43 0.66 5.75 2.39
C ARG A 43 1.79 6.76 2.48
N ALA A 44 2.05 7.49 1.40
CA ALA A 44 3.09 8.52 1.38
C ALA A 44 2.80 9.68 2.33
N ILE A 45 1.53 10.10 2.42
CA ILE A 45 1.13 11.17 3.33
C ILE A 45 1.17 10.72 4.79
N LEU A 46 0.70 9.51 5.09
CA LEU A 46 0.72 8.96 6.44
C LEU A 46 2.12 8.54 6.89
N ASP A 47 2.96 8.19 5.91
CA ASP A 47 4.34 7.72 6.11
C ASP A 47 4.46 6.50 7.03
N GLY A 48 5.67 5.99 7.16
CA GLY A 48 5.99 4.89 8.06
C GLY A 48 6.11 3.52 7.41
N THR A 49 6.36 2.53 8.23
CA THR A 49 6.51 1.14 7.83
C THR A 49 5.56 0.26 8.62
N VAL A 50 4.83 -0.60 7.92
CA VAL A 50 3.96 -1.60 8.54
C VAL A 50 4.68 -2.94 8.56
N PHE A 51 4.80 -3.53 9.73
CA PHE A 51 5.32 -4.88 9.93
C PHE A 51 4.17 -5.85 10.13
N ARG A 52 4.17 -6.92 9.35
CA ARG A 52 3.15 -7.97 9.43
C ARG A 52 3.78 -9.24 9.94
N THR A 53 3.42 -9.61 11.17
CA THR A 53 3.81 -10.89 11.76
C THR A 53 2.90 -12.00 11.22
N PRO A 54 3.43 -13.16 10.84
CA PRO A 54 2.60 -14.26 10.35
C PRO A 54 1.68 -14.78 11.44
N ILE A 55 0.46 -15.11 11.06
CA ILE A 55 -0.51 -15.79 11.91
C ILE A 55 -0.53 -17.25 11.49
N VAL A 56 -0.10 -18.13 12.38
CA VAL A 56 -0.05 -19.58 12.13
C VAL A 56 -1.15 -20.27 12.91
N VAL A 57 -1.98 -21.02 12.20
CA VAL A 57 -3.05 -21.81 12.80
C VAL A 57 -2.59 -23.28 12.83
N ASN A 58 -2.64 -23.91 14.01
CA ASN A 58 -2.10 -25.25 14.22
C ASN A 58 -2.72 -26.32 13.32
N ASN A 59 -3.98 -26.17 12.96
CA ASN A 59 -4.72 -27.14 12.16
C ASN A 59 -4.64 -26.91 10.65
N ILE A 60 -4.00 -25.83 10.23
CA ILE A 60 -3.85 -25.45 8.83
C ILE A 60 -2.38 -25.39 8.49
N HIS A 61 -1.95 -26.25 7.57
CA HIS A 61 -0.57 -26.26 7.12
C HIS A 61 -0.30 -25.05 6.22
N PRO A 62 0.84 -24.34 6.41
CA PRO A 62 1.24 -23.28 5.51
C PRO A 62 1.52 -23.84 4.11
N LEU A 63 1.39 -23.00 3.09
CA LEU A 63 1.62 -23.37 1.70
C LEU A 63 3.03 -23.94 1.49
N VAL A 64 4.03 -23.35 2.14
CA VAL A 64 5.41 -23.83 2.14
C VAL A 64 5.68 -24.53 3.47
N ARG A 65 5.56 -25.86 3.46
CA ARG A 65 5.65 -26.68 4.68
C ARG A 65 7.05 -26.72 5.32
N SER A 66 8.08 -26.43 4.55
CA SER A 66 9.47 -26.40 5.05
C SER A 66 9.80 -25.17 5.88
N TRP A 67 8.95 -24.14 5.85
CA TRP A 67 9.16 -22.94 6.65
C TRP A 67 8.78 -23.20 8.10
N GLN A 68 9.76 -23.26 8.97
CA GLN A 68 9.58 -23.52 10.41
C GLN A 68 9.73 -22.27 11.27
N GLN A 69 10.33 -21.21 10.72
CA GLN A 69 10.50 -19.96 11.43
C GLN A 69 9.52 -18.88 10.89
N PRO A 70 9.03 -18.00 11.75
CA PRO A 70 8.16 -16.93 11.30
C PRO A 70 8.91 -15.95 10.40
N ILE A 71 8.25 -15.54 9.32
CA ILE A 71 8.78 -14.52 8.39
C ILE A 71 7.93 -13.27 8.53
N THR A 72 8.54 -12.21 9.04
CA THR A 72 7.88 -10.92 9.17
C THR A 72 8.03 -10.11 7.89
N ILE A 73 6.93 -9.64 7.34
CA ILE A 73 6.90 -8.82 6.13
C ILE A 73 6.77 -7.36 6.51
N ALA A 74 7.69 -6.53 6.04
CA ALA A 74 7.65 -5.09 6.20
C ALA A 74 7.19 -4.41 4.91
N ARG A 75 6.33 -3.41 5.02
CA ARG A 75 5.88 -2.60 3.91
C ARG A 75 6.10 -1.13 4.21
N HIS A 76 6.93 -0.49 3.42
CA HIS A 76 7.21 0.95 3.53
C HIS A 76 6.37 1.76 2.53
N ALA A 77 6.07 3.02 2.88
CA ALA A 77 5.29 3.93 2.04
C ALA A 77 5.99 4.28 0.71
N TYR A 78 7.31 4.21 0.68
CA TYR A 78 8.15 4.58 -0.46
C TYR A 78 8.86 3.39 -1.10
N GLY A 79 8.21 2.23 -1.14
CA GLY A 79 8.76 1.05 -1.81
C GLY A 79 9.14 1.31 -3.28
N ASP A 80 10.09 0.54 -3.79
CA ASP A 80 10.77 0.74 -5.08
C ASP A 80 9.83 0.97 -6.27
N ILE A 81 8.69 0.28 -6.31
CA ILE A 81 7.71 0.39 -7.40
C ILE A 81 7.00 1.76 -7.40
N TYR A 82 6.95 2.45 -6.27
CA TYR A 82 6.10 3.62 -6.10
C TYR A 82 6.85 4.94 -6.11
N LYS A 83 8.03 5.01 -5.54
CA LYS A 83 8.73 6.30 -5.37
C LYS A 83 10.25 6.20 -5.23
N ALA A 84 10.87 5.11 -5.63
CA ALA A 84 12.32 5.00 -5.62
C ALA A 84 12.95 5.95 -6.64
N THR A 85 14.11 6.47 -6.31
CA THR A 85 14.97 7.20 -7.22
C THR A 85 16.18 6.34 -7.53
N GLU A 86 16.40 6.06 -8.80
CA GLU A 86 17.56 5.29 -9.26
C GLU A 86 18.54 6.21 -9.99
N TYR A 87 19.81 6.00 -9.76
CA TYR A 87 20.86 6.62 -10.56
C TYR A 87 22.03 5.66 -10.71
N ARG A 88 22.70 5.76 -11.84
CA ARG A 88 23.88 4.94 -12.13
C ARG A 88 25.13 5.71 -11.75
N VAL A 89 25.96 5.08 -10.97
CA VAL A 89 27.27 5.63 -10.59
C VAL A 89 28.30 5.39 -11.69
#